data_5ed03d0eb85646c375856d356f26bad6
#
_entry.id   5ed03d0eb85646c375856d356f26bad6
#
_cell.length_a   1.000
_cell.length_b   1.000
_cell.length_c   1.000
_cell.angle_alpha   90.00
_cell.angle_beta   90.00
_cell.angle_gamma   90.00
#
_symmetry.space_group_name_H-M   'P 1'
#
loop_
_entity.id
_entity.type
_entity.pdbx_description
1 polymer ?
#
loop_
_entity_poly.entity_id
_entity_poly.type
_entity_poly.pdbx_seq_one_letter_code
_entity_poly.pdbx_strand_id
1 'polypeptide(L)'
;MKHTPSLLALALVAALGGCAIGPDYQRPDLAVPAEFKEAEGWRRAEPRDVFQRGAWWELYRDQTLNDLQMHLERSNQTLAQSVAQFRQAEALVRGARAAFFPSITGNVGKTRSGQGGGDSTVRLPDGSTVSSGGGSGAISNSYSTSLGVSWEVDLWGKLRRQLEANQASLHASAADLAAVRLSQQSQLAQNYLQLRVMDEQIRLLNDTVTAYERSLKVAENKYRAGIVTRADVAQARTQLKSTQAQAIDLKYQRAQLEHAIAVLVGLPPTQFNLPPVASVPKLPDLPAVVPSQLLERRPDIASAERKVISANAQIGVAKAAYFPDLTLSAAGGYRSGSLSNWISTPNRFWSIGPQFAMTLFDGGLIGSQVDQAEATYDQTVATYRQTVLDGFREVEDYLVQLSVLDEESGVQREALESAREALRLAENQYKAGTVDYTDVVTNQATALSNERTVLTLLGSRLTASVQLIAAMGGGWDSADIERTDERLGRVEEGLPPSP
;
A
#
# COMPACT_ATOMS: atom_id res chain seq x y z
N MET A 1 -58.73 1.40 31.08
CA MET A 1 -57.28 1.14 31.32
C MET A 1 -56.74 0.19 30.24
N LYS A 2 -56.58 0.67 28.96
CA LYS A 2 -56.14 -0.19 27.82
C LYS A 2 -54.97 0.40 27.04
N HIS A 3 -54.23 1.40 27.56
CA HIS A 3 -53.12 2.07 26.80
C HIS A 3 -51.74 1.89 27.45
N THR A 4 -51.61 1.14 28.52
CA THR A 4 -50.31 0.87 29.19
C THR A 4 -49.32 0.01 28.38
N PRO A 5 -49.73 -1.01 27.57
CA PRO A 5 -48.75 -1.79 26.80
C PRO A 5 -48.12 -1.00 25.63
N SER A 6 -48.84 -0.04 25.05
CA SER A 6 -48.32 0.78 23.95
C SER A 6 -47.26 1.80 24.39
N LEU A 7 -47.40 2.38 25.58
CA LEU A 7 -46.42 3.29 26.15
C LEU A 7 -45.15 2.56 26.60
N LEU A 8 -45.27 1.34 27.09
CA LEU A 8 -44.11 0.49 27.41
C LEU A 8 -43.35 0.05 26.14
N ALA A 9 -44.09 -0.29 25.09
CA ALA A 9 -43.51 -0.62 23.80
C ALA A 9 -42.80 0.59 23.15
N LEU A 10 -43.39 1.79 23.26
CA LEU A 10 -42.80 3.03 22.76
C LEU A 10 -41.54 3.42 23.56
N ALA A 11 -41.57 3.25 24.88
CA ALA A 11 -40.42 3.49 25.76
C ALA A 11 -39.29 2.46 25.50
N LEU A 12 -39.65 1.20 25.20
CA LEU A 12 -38.68 0.16 24.81
C LEU A 12 -38.04 0.48 23.45
N VAL A 13 -38.81 0.95 22.47
CA VAL A 13 -38.33 1.37 21.14
C VAL A 13 -37.47 2.63 21.26
N ALA A 14 -37.81 3.58 22.15
CA ALA A 14 -36.99 4.77 22.40
C ALA A 14 -35.67 4.45 23.16
N ALA A 15 -35.68 3.44 24.01
CA ALA A 15 -34.47 2.90 24.66
C ALA A 15 -33.58 2.10 23.73
N LEU A 16 -34.11 1.56 22.63
CA LEU A 16 -33.40 0.86 21.56
C LEU A 16 -32.65 1.80 20.60
N GLY A 17 -32.91 3.12 20.62
CA GLY A 17 -32.08 4.15 20.01
C GLY A 17 -30.71 4.31 20.67
N GLY A 18 -30.25 3.28 21.35
CA GLY A 18 -29.24 3.17 22.36
C GLY A 18 -27.85 3.66 22.02
N CYS A 19 -27.21 4.20 23.04
CA CYS A 19 -25.82 4.58 23.09
C CYS A 19 -24.92 3.40 22.66
N ALA A 20 -24.16 3.57 21.60
CA ALA A 20 -23.05 2.65 21.30
C ALA A 20 -21.99 2.82 22.40
N ILE A 21 -21.58 1.70 23.01
CA ILE A 21 -20.52 1.70 24.03
C ILE A 21 -19.17 1.96 23.37
N GLY A 22 -18.29 2.68 24.09
CA GLY A 22 -16.95 3.01 23.66
C GLY A 22 -16.77 4.50 23.34
N PRO A 23 -15.53 4.94 23.15
CA PRO A 23 -15.22 6.32 22.80
C PRO A 23 -15.59 6.61 21.35
N ASP A 24 -16.09 7.84 21.11
CA ASP A 24 -16.20 8.35 19.74
C ASP A 24 -14.83 8.84 19.27
N TYR A 25 -14.56 8.65 17.98
CA TYR A 25 -13.29 9.06 17.40
C TYR A 25 -13.11 10.57 17.47
N GLN A 26 -11.93 10.97 17.92
CA GLN A 26 -11.43 12.34 17.82
C GLN A 26 -10.06 12.29 17.15
N ARG A 27 -9.87 13.17 16.17
CA ARG A 27 -8.59 13.25 15.47
C ARG A 27 -7.47 13.60 16.45
N PRO A 28 -6.39 12.80 16.52
CA PRO A 28 -5.26 13.11 17.38
C PRO A 28 -4.62 14.45 17.04
N ASP A 29 -4.29 15.24 18.04
CA ASP A 29 -3.60 16.51 17.86
C ASP A 29 -2.21 16.31 17.25
N LEU A 30 -1.88 17.14 16.25
CA LEU A 30 -0.61 17.19 15.55
C LEU A 30 -0.10 18.62 15.47
N ALA A 31 1.17 18.82 15.76
CA ALA A 31 1.84 20.10 15.49
C ALA A 31 2.16 20.17 13.99
N VAL A 32 1.38 20.93 13.24
CA VAL A 32 1.59 21.14 11.80
C VAL A 32 2.32 22.47 11.63
N PRO A 33 3.54 22.50 11.04
CA PRO A 33 4.24 23.75 10.76
C PRO A 33 3.48 24.57 9.71
N ALA A 34 3.60 25.90 9.78
CA ALA A 34 2.94 26.81 8.84
C ALA A 34 3.56 26.76 7.43
N GLU A 35 4.87 26.56 7.36
CA GLU A 35 5.66 26.51 6.11
C GLU A 35 6.79 25.50 6.25
N PHE A 36 7.27 24.97 5.12
CA PHE A 36 8.50 24.17 5.07
C PHE A 36 9.71 25.09 5.22
N LYS A 37 10.71 24.65 5.99
CA LYS A 37 11.95 25.40 6.23
C LYS A 37 12.75 25.57 4.93
N GLU A 38 12.83 24.53 4.12
CA GLU A 38 13.60 24.48 2.88
C GLU A 38 12.81 24.99 1.65
N ALA A 39 11.63 25.61 1.86
CA ALA A 39 10.83 26.18 0.79
C ALA A 39 11.27 27.60 0.37
N GLU A 40 12.30 28.18 0.98
CA GLU A 40 12.84 29.49 0.59
C GLU A 40 13.32 29.46 -0.87
N GLY A 41 12.84 30.42 -1.68
CA GLY A 41 13.12 30.47 -3.12
C GLY A 41 12.18 29.63 -4.00
N TRP A 42 11.32 28.80 -3.45
CA TRP A 42 10.32 28.04 -4.20
C TRP A 42 9.04 28.85 -4.40
N ARG A 43 8.44 28.71 -5.61
CA ARG A 43 7.13 29.31 -5.88
C ARG A 43 6.04 28.56 -5.07
N ARG A 44 5.25 29.31 -4.29
CA ARG A 44 4.11 28.73 -3.55
C ARG A 44 3.09 28.16 -4.53
N ALA A 45 2.59 26.95 -4.25
CA ALA A 45 1.55 26.34 -5.08
C ALA A 45 0.28 27.20 -5.07
N GLU A 46 -0.24 27.54 -6.25
CA GLU A 46 -1.56 28.14 -6.41
C GLU A 46 -2.62 27.04 -6.57
N PRO A 47 -3.93 27.33 -6.27
CA PRO A 47 -4.99 26.34 -6.43
C PRO A 47 -5.12 25.75 -7.85
N ARG A 48 -4.59 26.46 -8.87
CA ARG A 48 -4.55 26.02 -10.28
C ARG A 48 -3.32 25.16 -10.62
N ASP A 49 -2.29 25.20 -9.78
CA ASP A 49 -1.08 24.38 -9.91
C ASP A 49 -1.30 22.94 -9.38
N VAL A 50 -2.55 22.54 -9.22
CA VAL A 50 -2.90 21.17 -8.86
C VAL A 50 -2.34 20.29 -9.96
N PHE A 51 -1.35 19.45 -9.62
CA PHE A 51 -0.92 18.35 -10.48
C PHE A 51 -2.17 17.69 -11.05
N GLN A 52 -2.23 17.52 -12.37
CA GLN A 52 -3.42 16.96 -13.01
C GLN A 52 -3.76 15.66 -12.28
N ARG A 53 -4.97 15.59 -11.73
CA ARG A 53 -5.37 14.50 -10.84
C ARG A 53 -5.07 13.17 -11.51
N GLY A 54 -4.10 12.44 -10.97
CA GLY A 54 -3.75 11.08 -11.36
C GLY A 54 -2.67 10.91 -12.42
N ALA A 55 -2.34 11.89 -13.26
CA ALA A 55 -1.37 11.76 -14.36
C ALA A 55 -0.16 12.72 -14.23
N TRP A 56 0.40 12.81 -13.02
CA TRP A 56 1.50 13.72 -12.69
C TRP A 56 2.76 13.55 -13.58
N TRP A 57 2.98 12.36 -14.15
CA TRP A 57 4.11 12.07 -15.04
C TRP A 57 4.02 12.79 -16.40
N GLU A 58 2.85 13.29 -16.80
CA GLU A 58 2.68 14.08 -18.02
C GLU A 58 3.46 15.40 -17.99
N LEU A 59 3.87 15.86 -16.78
CA LEU A 59 4.76 17.02 -16.60
C LEU A 59 6.09 16.86 -17.34
N TYR A 60 6.57 15.60 -17.50
CA TYR A 60 7.80 15.33 -18.23
C TYR A 60 7.65 15.37 -19.75
N ARG A 61 6.41 15.47 -20.28
CA ARG A 61 6.08 15.60 -21.72
C ARG A 61 6.71 14.50 -22.57
N ASP A 62 6.74 13.29 -22.07
CA ASP A 62 7.31 12.12 -22.74
C ASP A 62 6.22 11.07 -22.99
N GLN A 63 5.92 10.84 -24.29
CA GLN A 63 4.85 9.92 -24.68
C GLN A 63 5.16 8.48 -24.31
N THR A 64 6.43 8.07 -24.36
CA THR A 64 6.83 6.70 -23.98
C THR A 64 6.60 6.47 -22.49
N LEU A 65 6.90 7.47 -21.65
CA LEU A 65 6.58 7.40 -20.23
C LEU A 65 5.08 7.29 -19.99
N ASN A 66 4.27 8.08 -20.72
CA ASN A 66 2.81 8.01 -20.61
C ASN A 66 2.28 6.61 -20.97
N ASP A 67 2.77 6.03 -22.07
CA ASP A 67 2.36 4.69 -22.51
C ASP A 67 2.78 3.61 -21.48
N LEU A 68 3.98 3.70 -20.93
CA LEU A 68 4.46 2.79 -19.88
C LEU A 68 3.62 2.89 -18.60
N GLN A 69 3.23 4.10 -18.19
CA GLN A 69 2.36 4.30 -17.03
C GLN A 69 0.96 3.69 -17.26
N MET A 70 0.40 3.85 -18.45
CA MET A 70 -0.87 3.19 -18.79
C MET A 70 -0.76 1.66 -18.79
N HIS A 71 0.38 1.10 -19.23
CA HIS A 71 0.63 -0.34 -19.13
C HIS A 71 0.74 -0.80 -17.68
N LEU A 72 1.47 -0.07 -16.84
CA LEU A 72 1.57 -0.36 -15.40
C LEU A 72 0.18 -0.44 -14.75
N GLU A 73 -0.71 0.53 -15.00
CA GLU A 73 -2.06 0.56 -14.43
C GLU A 73 -2.88 -0.70 -14.77
N ARG A 74 -2.64 -1.29 -15.92
CA ARG A 74 -3.42 -2.45 -16.40
C ARG A 74 -2.83 -3.80 -16.00
N SER A 75 -1.50 -3.88 -15.84
CA SER A 75 -0.80 -5.17 -15.85
C SER A 75 0.11 -5.38 -14.64
N ASN A 76 0.35 -4.36 -13.80
CA ASN A 76 1.24 -4.48 -12.65
C ASN A 76 0.64 -5.44 -11.59
N GLN A 77 1.42 -6.47 -11.22
CA GLN A 77 0.96 -7.51 -10.30
C GLN A 77 0.87 -7.04 -8.85
N THR A 78 1.72 -6.10 -8.43
CA THR A 78 1.65 -5.50 -7.09
C THR A 78 0.38 -4.67 -6.95
N LEU A 79 0.01 -3.94 -8.00
CA LEU A 79 -1.26 -3.20 -8.03
C LEU A 79 -2.46 -4.15 -8.02
N ALA A 80 -2.41 -5.23 -8.81
CA ALA A 80 -3.46 -6.27 -8.81
C ALA A 80 -3.63 -6.92 -7.43
N GLN A 81 -2.53 -7.17 -6.69
CA GLN A 81 -2.56 -7.65 -5.32
C GLN A 81 -3.28 -6.66 -4.39
N SER A 82 -2.96 -5.37 -4.46
CA SER A 82 -3.60 -4.34 -3.63
C SER A 82 -5.09 -4.19 -3.95
N VAL A 83 -5.49 -4.30 -5.22
CA VAL A 83 -6.91 -4.35 -5.61
C VAL A 83 -7.62 -5.56 -4.99
N ALA A 84 -6.96 -6.72 -4.94
CA ALA A 84 -7.53 -7.90 -4.29
C ALA A 84 -7.68 -7.72 -2.77
N GLN A 85 -6.72 -7.06 -2.11
CA GLN A 85 -6.81 -6.70 -0.68
C GLN A 85 -7.96 -5.75 -0.41
N PHE A 86 -8.16 -4.74 -1.26
CA PHE A 86 -9.29 -3.84 -1.17
C PHE A 86 -10.64 -4.58 -1.29
N ARG A 87 -10.79 -5.49 -2.26
CA ARG A 87 -11.99 -6.35 -2.40
C ARG A 87 -12.21 -7.27 -1.19
N GLN A 88 -11.13 -7.74 -0.56
CA GLN A 88 -11.22 -8.49 0.70
C GLN A 88 -11.82 -7.62 1.82
N ALA A 89 -11.37 -6.38 1.96
CA ALA A 89 -11.92 -5.44 2.94
C ALA A 89 -13.40 -5.13 2.67
N GLU A 90 -13.82 -4.96 1.41
CA GLU A 90 -15.24 -4.84 1.04
C GLU A 90 -16.06 -6.05 1.49
N ALA A 91 -15.53 -7.26 1.29
CA ALA A 91 -16.22 -8.49 1.71
C ALA A 91 -16.37 -8.55 3.24
N LEU A 92 -15.37 -8.07 4.01
CA LEU A 92 -15.45 -7.99 5.47
C LEU A 92 -16.54 -7.02 5.94
N VAL A 93 -16.72 -5.87 5.28
CA VAL A 93 -17.82 -4.92 5.56
C VAL A 93 -19.18 -5.60 5.29
N ARG A 94 -19.34 -6.28 4.14
CA ARG A 94 -20.58 -7.02 3.85
C ARG A 94 -20.84 -8.11 4.89
N GLY A 95 -19.79 -8.82 5.35
CA GLY A 95 -19.89 -9.82 6.43
C GLY A 95 -20.36 -9.20 7.74
N ALA A 96 -19.80 -8.03 8.13
CA ALA A 96 -20.21 -7.31 9.33
C ALA A 96 -21.68 -6.83 9.26
N ARG A 97 -22.13 -6.36 8.08
CA ARG A 97 -23.55 -5.99 7.87
C ARG A 97 -24.48 -7.20 7.95
N ALA A 98 -24.05 -8.37 7.45
CA ALA A 98 -24.86 -9.59 7.55
C ALA A 98 -25.11 -10.00 9.00
N ALA A 99 -24.25 -9.64 9.95
CA ALA A 99 -24.42 -9.93 11.37
C ALA A 99 -25.64 -9.22 12.00
N PHE A 100 -26.16 -8.14 11.39
CA PHE A 100 -27.38 -7.46 11.83
C PHE A 100 -28.66 -8.24 11.48
N PHE A 101 -28.58 -9.25 10.64
CA PHE A 101 -29.73 -10.03 10.19
C PHE A 101 -29.75 -11.42 10.84
N PRO A 102 -30.95 -12.01 11.02
CA PRO A 102 -31.04 -13.37 11.55
C PRO A 102 -30.40 -14.40 10.60
N SER A 103 -29.70 -15.37 11.19
CA SER A 103 -29.22 -16.55 10.48
C SER A 103 -30.28 -17.66 10.50
N ILE A 104 -30.49 -18.34 9.38
CA ILE A 104 -31.37 -19.47 9.24
C ILE A 104 -30.54 -20.71 8.92
N THR A 105 -30.63 -21.72 9.78
CA THR A 105 -29.89 -22.99 9.64
C THR A 105 -30.83 -24.16 9.50
N GLY A 106 -30.56 -25.06 8.55
CA GLY A 106 -31.25 -26.32 8.38
C GLY A 106 -30.38 -27.48 8.88
N ASN A 107 -30.93 -28.30 9.78
CA ASN A 107 -30.21 -29.45 10.32
C ASN A 107 -30.99 -30.74 10.03
N VAL A 108 -30.30 -31.75 9.50
CA VAL A 108 -30.80 -33.10 9.34
C VAL A 108 -29.78 -34.03 9.96
N GLY A 109 -30.25 -34.89 10.88
CA GLY A 109 -29.33 -35.73 11.60
C GLY A 109 -29.94 -37.10 11.97
N LYS A 110 -29.08 -38.10 12.04
CA LYS A 110 -29.36 -39.40 12.65
C LYS A 110 -28.33 -39.63 13.74
N THR A 111 -28.81 -39.81 14.96
CA THR A 111 -27.97 -40.18 16.10
C THR A 111 -28.37 -41.54 16.59
N ARG A 112 -27.41 -42.43 16.84
CA ARG A 112 -27.57 -43.67 17.54
C ARG A 112 -26.77 -43.61 18.81
N SER A 113 -27.45 -43.64 19.95
CA SER A 113 -26.84 -43.59 21.28
C SER A 113 -27.10 -44.89 22.03
N GLY A 114 -26.10 -45.35 22.72
CA GLY A 114 -26.21 -46.49 23.64
C GLY A 114 -25.78 -46.03 25.03
N GLN A 115 -26.62 -46.27 26.01
CA GLN A 115 -26.30 -46.03 27.41
C GLN A 115 -25.92 -47.35 28.06
N GLY A 116 -24.71 -47.43 28.64
CA GLY A 116 -24.30 -48.62 29.39
C GLY A 116 -25.21 -48.83 30.60
N GLY A 117 -25.70 -50.04 30.78
CA GLY A 117 -26.48 -50.39 31.98
C GLY A 117 -25.54 -50.38 33.19
N GLY A 118 -25.70 -49.45 34.10
CA GLY A 118 -25.09 -49.48 35.42
C GLY A 118 -26.06 -50.11 36.41
N ASP A 119 -25.62 -51.13 37.15
CA ASP A 119 -26.39 -51.67 38.29
C ASP A 119 -26.45 -50.61 39.38
N SER A 120 -27.59 -50.00 39.62
CA SER A 120 -27.82 -49.16 40.80
C SER A 120 -28.31 -50.04 41.95
N THR A 121 -27.41 -50.43 42.86
CA THR A 121 -27.76 -51.10 44.12
C THR A 121 -28.09 -50.01 45.16
N VAL A 122 -29.35 -49.96 45.58
CA VAL A 122 -29.78 -49.16 46.73
C VAL A 122 -29.78 -50.04 47.95
N ARG A 123 -28.97 -49.74 48.95
CA ARG A 123 -28.95 -50.45 50.25
C ARG A 123 -30.00 -49.82 51.14
N LEU A 124 -30.99 -50.61 51.56
CA LEU A 124 -32.06 -50.25 52.49
C LEU A 124 -31.54 -50.21 53.92
N PRO A 125 -32.16 -49.44 54.85
CA PRO A 125 -31.70 -49.30 56.25
C PRO A 125 -31.73 -50.61 57.03
N ASP A 126 -32.41 -51.66 56.55
CA ASP A 126 -32.47 -53.04 57.14
C ASP A 126 -31.31 -53.95 56.72
N GLY A 127 -30.35 -53.40 55.94
CA GLY A 127 -29.18 -54.12 55.46
C GLY A 127 -29.43 -54.91 54.16
N SER A 128 -30.65 -54.98 53.66
CA SER A 128 -30.96 -55.60 52.41
C SER A 128 -30.57 -54.73 51.20
N THR A 129 -30.07 -55.32 50.12
CA THR A 129 -29.76 -54.63 48.88
C THR A 129 -30.82 -54.90 47.86
N VAL A 130 -31.55 -53.89 47.43
CA VAL A 130 -32.43 -53.99 46.26
C VAL A 130 -31.60 -53.56 45.04
N SER A 131 -31.23 -54.54 44.24
CA SER A 131 -30.69 -54.33 42.91
C SER A 131 -31.90 -54.03 42.01
N SER A 132 -32.06 -52.79 41.62
CA SER A 132 -32.92 -52.48 40.49
C SER A 132 -32.26 -53.10 39.26
N GLY A 133 -32.85 -54.19 38.74
CA GLY A 133 -32.30 -55.01 37.67
C GLY A 133 -31.79 -54.13 36.52
N GLY A 134 -30.54 -54.38 36.16
CA GLY A 134 -29.90 -53.70 35.11
C GLY A 134 -30.73 -53.70 33.83
N GLY A 135 -31.23 -52.50 33.48
CA GLY A 135 -31.82 -52.35 32.17
C GLY A 135 -30.73 -52.59 31.14
N SER A 136 -30.91 -53.58 30.31
CA SER A 136 -30.07 -53.86 29.14
C SER A 136 -29.81 -52.51 28.45
N GLY A 137 -28.55 -52.16 28.26
CA GLY A 137 -28.15 -50.87 27.68
C GLY A 137 -29.03 -50.52 26.50
N ALA A 138 -29.88 -49.51 26.71
CA ALA A 138 -30.85 -49.13 25.70
C ALA A 138 -30.17 -48.44 24.55
N ILE A 139 -30.16 -49.10 23.38
CA ILE A 139 -29.74 -48.43 22.14
C ILE A 139 -30.93 -47.64 21.61
N SER A 140 -30.81 -46.33 21.52
CA SER A 140 -31.84 -45.46 20.95
C SER A 140 -31.34 -44.87 19.61
N ASN A 141 -32.25 -44.84 18.64
CA ASN A 141 -32.03 -44.07 17.42
C ASN A 141 -32.83 -42.77 17.53
N SER A 142 -32.27 -41.67 17.03
CA SER A 142 -32.95 -40.41 16.91
C SER A 142 -32.75 -39.87 15.50
N TYR A 143 -33.83 -39.64 14.80
CA TYR A 143 -33.87 -38.96 13.50
C TYR A 143 -34.43 -37.56 13.74
N SER A 144 -33.69 -36.53 13.33
CA SER A 144 -34.11 -35.13 13.52
C SER A 144 -33.98 -34.37 12.23
N THR A 145 -34.95 -33.53 11.93
CA THR A 145 -34.85 -32.44 10.95
C THR A 145 -35.40 -31.18 11.59
N SER A 146 -34.66 -30.10 11.45
CA SER A 146 -35.07 -28.80 12.04
C SER A 146 -34.58 -27.63 11.24
N LEU A 147 -35.37 -26.58 11.26
CA LEU A 147 -34.95 -25.23 10.91
C LEU A 147 -34.73 -24.45 12.21
N GLY A 148 -33.59 -23.79 12.31
CA GLY A 148 -33.27 -22.90 13.41
C GLY A 148 -33.08 -21.48 12.88
N VAL A 149 -33.52 -20.50 13.65
CA VAL A 149 -33.29 -19.06 13.43
C VAL A 149 -32.57 -18.54 14.66
N SER A 150 -31.50 -17.80 14.45
CA SER A 150 -30.76 -17.11 15.51
C SER A 150 -30.47 -15.68 15.10
N TRP A 151 -30.73 -14.73 15.97
CA TRP A 151 -30.51 -13.31 15.75
C TRP A 151 -29.95 -12.66 17.01
N GLU A 152 -28.73 -12.07 16.90
CA GLU A 152 -28.13 -11.24 17.93
C GLU A 152 -28.67 -9.81 17.81
N VAL A 153 -29.33 -9.32 18.87
CA VAL A 153 -29.86 -7.95 18.91
C VAL A 153 -28.80 -7.03 19.47
N ASP A 154 -28.38 -6.07 18.68
CA ASP A 154 -27.30 -5.11 19.04
C ASP A 154 -27.78 -4.04 20.02
N LEU A 155 -27.95 -4.41 21.31
CA LEU A 155 -28.40 -3.49 22.37
C LEU A 155 -27.32 -2.46 22.74
N TRP A 156 -26.05 -2.92 22.78
CA TRP A 156 -24.92 -2.17 23.31
C TRP A 156 -24.02 -1.57 22.24
N GLY A 157 -24.35 -1.77 20.96
CA GLY A 157 -23.59 -1.25 19.83
C GLY A 157 -22.35 -2.05 19.45
N LYS A 158 -22.21 -3.28 19.93
CA LYS A 158 -21.09 -4.18 19.56
C LYS A 158 -21.01 -4.39 18.05
N LEU A 159 -22.13 -4.75 17.41
CA LEU A 159 -22.19 -4.97 15.95
C LEU A 159 -21.99 -3.65 15.19
N ARG A 160 -22.54 -2.54 15.69
CA ARG A 160 -22.33 -1.21 15.12
C ARG A 160 -20.87 -0.81 15.16
N ARG A 161 -20.18 -0.97 16.31
CA ARG A 161 -18.74 -0.69 16.45
C ARG A 161 -17.89 -1.63 15.60
N GLN A 162 -18.27 -2.91 15.44
CA GLN A 162 -17.60 -3.83 14.55
C GLN A 162 -17.74 -3.41 13.08
N LEU A 163 -18.94 -2.96 12.68
CA LEU A 163 -19.17 -2.43 11.33
C LEU A 163 -18.34 -1.15 11.10
N GLU A 164 -18.33 -0.22 12.04
CA GLU A 164 -17.53 1.01 12.01
C GLU A 164 -16.03 0.68 11.84
N ALA A 165 -15.50 -0.28 12.62
CA ALA A 165 -14.12 -0.72 12.51
C ALA A 165 -13.80 -1.28 11.13
N ASN A 166 -14.69 -2.10 10.56
CA ASN A 166 -14.50 -2.69 9.24
C ASN A 166 -14.63 -1.66 8.12
N GLN A 167 -15.52 -0.68 8.24
CA GLN A 167 -15.63 0.43 7.29
C GLN A 167 -14.37 1.31 7.31
N ALA A 168 -13.87 1.65 8.50
CA ALA A 168 -12.61 2.38 8.63
C ALA A 168 -11.42 1.58 8.03
N SER A 169 -11.40 0.26 8.23
CA SER A 169 -10.38 -0.62 7.62
C SER A 169 -10.50 -0.69 6.09
N LEU A 170 -11.72 -0.64 5.55
CA LEU A 170 -11.94 -0.55 4.10
C LEU A 170 -11.40 0.77 3.54
N HIS A 171 -11.67 1.89 4.19
CA HIS A 171 -11.13 3.19 3.80
C HIS A 171 -9.60 3.23 3.89
N ALA A 172 -9.01 2.61 4.93
CA ALA A 172 -7.56 2.44 5.02
C ALA A 172 -7.02 1.64 3.84
N SER A 173 -7.69 0.55 3.46
CA SER A 173 -7.29 -0.29 2.31
C SER A 173 -7.42 0.44 0.97
N ALA A 174 -8.41 1.34 0.82
CA ALA A 174 -8.53 2.20 -0.36
C ALA A 174 -7.35 3.19 -0.46
N ALA A 175 -6.97 3.79 0.65
CA ALA A 175 -5.82 4.68 0.73
C ALA A 175 -4.50 3.92 0.54
N ASP A 176 -4.35 2.72 1.11
CA ASP A 176 -3.18 1.83 0.88
C ASP A 176 -3.05 1.48 -0.61
N LEU A 177 -4.15 1.19 -1.30
CA LEU A 177 -4.16 0.96 -2.76
C LEU A 177 -3.64 2.19 -3.53
N ALA A 178 -4.07 3.40 -3.15
CA ALA A 178 -3.59 4.63 -3.76
C ALA A 178 -2.10 4.88 -3.48
N ALA A 179 -1.62 4.58 -2.26
CA ALA A 179 -0.21 4.68 -1.90
C ALA A 179 0.66 3.71 -2.70
N VAL A 180 0.23 2.45 -2.85
CA VAL A 180 0.91 1.46 -3.68
C VAL A 180 0.95 1.90 -5.14
N ARG A 181 -0.17 2.40 -5.68
CA ARG A 181 -0.23 2.95 -7.05
C ARG A 181 0.79 4.05 -7.25
N LEU A 182 0.81 5.06 -6.40
CA LEU A 182 1.75 6.18 -6.46
C LEU A 182 3.20 5.70 -6.38
N SER A 183 3.49 4.74 -5.49
CA SER A 183 4.82 4.14 -5.35
C SER A 183 5.27 3.43 -6.63
N GLN A 184 4.41 2.60 -7.25
CA GLN A 184 4.74 1.88 -8.49
C GLN A 184 4.92 2.84 -9.67
N GLN A 185 4.07 3.85 -9.79
CA GLN A 185 4.19 4.91 -10.80
C GLN A 185 5.49 5.69 -10.65
N SER A 186 5.85 6.06 -9.42
CA SER A 186 7.09 6.78 -9.11
C SER A 186 8.33 5.94 -9.43
N GLN A 187 8.32 4.67 -9.07
CA GLN A 187 9.41 3.74 -9.36
C GLN A 187 9.59 3.56 -10.88
N LEU A 188 8.50 3.45 -11.63
CA LEU A 188 8.54 3.37 -13.09
C LEU A 188 9.14 4.64 -13.70
N ALA A 189 8.67 5.81 -13.26
CA ALA A 189 9.17 7.09 -13.76
C ALA A 189 10.66 7.27 -13.46
N GLN A 190 11.12 6.95 -12.24
CA GLN A 190 12.53 7.01 -11.87
C GLN A 190 13.40 6.09 -12.74
N ASN A 191 13.01 4.82 -12.87
CA ASN A 191 13.75 3.86 -13.70
C ASN A 191 13.81 4.29 -15.17
N TYR A 192 12.69 4.81 -15.71
CA TYR A 192 12.63 5.29 -17.08
C TYR A 192 13.51 6.52 -17.32
N LEU A 193 13.41 7.54 -16.46
CA LEU A 193 14.21 8.75 -16.58
C LEU A 193 15.70 8.44 -16.44
N GLN A 194 16.06 7.56 -15.52
CA GLN A 194 17.43 7.11 -15.33
C GLN A 194 17.95 6.30 -16.53
N LEU A 195 17.09 5.49 -17.16
CA LEU A 195 17.42 4.78 -18.41
C LEU A 195 17.69 5.76 -19.55
N ARG A 196 16.93 6.86 -19.67
CA ARG A 196 17.17 7.88 -20.69
C ARG A 196 18.49 8.63 -20.46
N VAL A 197 18.84 8.92 -19.22
CA VAL A 197 20.16 9.48 -18.88
C VAL A 197 21.27 8.49 -19.22
N MET A 198 21.07 7.22 -18.95
CA MET A 198 22.00 6.15 -19.29
C MET A 198 22.22 6.02 -20.80
N ASP A 199 21.13 6.11 -21.59
CA ASP A 199 21.23 6.12 -23.07
C ASP A 199 22.12 7.27 -23.56
N GLU A 200 22.01 8.46 -22.96
CA GLU A 200 22.85 9.62 -23.30
C GLU A 200 24.30 9.43 -22.85
N GLN A 201 24.55 8.82 -21.68
CA GLN A 201 25.90 8.49 -21.23
C GLN A 201 26.56 7.46 -22.15
N ILE A 202 25.81 6.45 -22.60
CA ILE A 202 26.31 5.45 -23.57
C ILE A 202 26.66 6.11 -24.89
N ARG A 203 25.82 7.02 -25.38
CA ARG A 203 26.10 7.80 -26.60
C ARG A 203 27.39 8.61 -26.45
N LEU A 204 27.54 9.37 -25.36
CA LEU A 204 28.75 10.14 -25.05
C LEU A 204 30.02 9.27 -25.09
N LEU A 205 29.99 8.11 -24.42
CA LEU A 205 31.14 7.21 -24.38
C LEU A 205 31.46 6.61 -25.77
N ASN A 206 30.45 6.26 -26.55
CA ASN A 206 30.68 5.73 -27.93
C ASN A 206 31.27 6.82 -28.85
N ASP A 207 30.80 8.06 -28.75
CA ASP A 207 31.40 9.18 -29.50
C ASP A 207 32.84 9.44 -29.05
N THR A 208 33.12 9.34 -27.75
CA THR A 208 34.46 9.45 -27.19
C THR A 208 35.39 8.30 -27.65
N VAL A 209 34.88 7.06 -27.63
CA VAL A 209 35.63 5.89 -28.20
C VAL A 209 36.01 6.15 -29.63
N THR A 210 35.10 6.63 -30.47
CA THR A 210 35.37 6.99 -31.86
C THR A 210 36.45 8.06 -31.99
N ALA A 211 36.43 9.08 -31.12
CA ALA A 211 37.47 10.11 -31.08
C ALA A 211 38.84 9.54 -30.68
N TYR A 212 38.87 8.68 -29.65
CA TYR A 212 40.13 8.05 -29.19
C TYR A 212 40.69 7.05 -30.16
N GLU A 213 39.86 6.35 -30.93
CA GLU A 213 40.36 5.48 -32.06
C GLU A 213 41.10 6.30 -33.11
N ARG A 214 40.56 7.48 -33.45
CA ARG A 214 41.25 8.41 -34.37
C ARG A 214 42.56 8.92 -33.78
N SER A 215 42.56 9.29 -32.47
CA SER A 215 43.76 9.77 -31.77
C SER A 215 44.84 8.69 -31.71
N LEU A 216 44.50 7.43 -31.40
CA LEU A 216 45.43 6.30 -31.41
C LEU A 216 46.04 6.09 -32.80
N LYS A 217 45.25 6.12 -33.87
CA LYS A 217 45.73 5.98 -35.24
C LYS A 217 46.72 7.08 -35.61
N VAL A 218 46.48 8.33 -35.16
CA VAL A 218 47.44 9.44 -35.34
C VAL A 218 48.73 9.19 -34.57
N ALA A 219 48.64 8.78 -33.29
CA ALA A 219 49.80 8.42 -32.48
C ALA A 219 50.63 7.29 -33.09
N GLU A 220 50.01 6.21 -33.59
CA GLU A 220 50.67 5.09 -34.27
C GLU A 220 51.35 5.54 -35.57
N ASN A 221 50.74 6.44 -36.33
CA ASN A 221 51.36 7.00 -37.56
C ASN A 221 52.61 7.85 -37.23
N LYS A 222 52.51 8.75 -36.23
CA LYS A 222 53.64 9.57 -35.75
C LYS A 222 54.76 8.71 -35.18
N TYR A 223 54.47 7.64 -34.46
CA TYR A 223 55.48 6.68 -33.98
C TYR A 223 56.23 6.00 -35.11
N ARG A 224 55.52 5.51 -36.14
CA ARG A 224 56.16 4.94 -37.35
C ARG A 224 57.03 5.94 -38.08
N ALA A 225 56.72 7.23 -38.01
CA ALA A 225 57.52 8.31 -38.54
C ALA A 225 58.66 8.75 -37.61
N GLY A 226 58.83 8.13 -36.44
CA GLY A 226 59.87 8.49 -35.46
C GLY A 226 59.62 9.79 -34.70
N ILE A 227 58.40 10.33 -34.74
CA ILE A 227 58.07 11.68 -34.16
C ILE A 227 57.66 11.60 -32.70
N VAL A 228 57.02 10.50 -32.27
CA VAL A 228 56.56 10.25 -30.89
C VAL A 228 57.10 8.95 -30.33
N THR A 229 57.01 8.78 -29.01
CA THR A 229 57.52 7.59 -28.32
C THR A 229 56.55 6.42 -28.36
N ARG A 230 57.04 5.22 -28.03
CA ARG A 230 56.16 4.03 -27.83
C ARG A 230 55.27 4.21 -26.60
N ALA A 231 55.69 5.01 -25.61
CA ALA A 231 54.91 5.35 -24.44
C ALA A 231 53.62 6.12 -24.79
N ASP A 232 53.69 7.07 -25.73
CA ASP A 232 52.53 7.85 -26.20
C ASP A 232 51.47 6.95 -26.84
N VAL A 233 51.90 5.98 -27.68
CA VAL A 233 51.00 4.99 -28.30
C VAL A 233 50.35 4.09 -27.22
N ALA A 234 51.15 3.64 -26.23
CA ALA A 234 50.64 2.82 -25.16
C ALA A 234 49.60 3.57 -24.33
N GLN A 235 49.82 4.84 -24.04
CA GLN A 235 48.92 5.72 -23.31
C GLN A 235 47.60 5.97 -24.07
N ALA A 236 47.68 6.30 -25.38
CA ALA A 236 46.51 6.43 -26.26
C ALA A 236 45.68 5.15 -26.28
N ARG A 237 46.33 3.98 -26.36
CA ARG A 237 45.66 2.69 -26.31
C ARG A 237 45.01 2.38 -24.99
N THR A 238 45.67 2.73 -23.89
CA THR A 238 45.10 2.58 -22.52
C THR A 238 43.83 3.40 -22.36
N GLN A 239 43.87 4.68 -22.79
CA GLN A 239 42.72 5.58 -22.72
C GLN A 239 41.53 5.03 -23.55
N LEU A 240 41.78 4.61 -24.78
CA LEU A 240 40.77 3.98 -25.62
C LEU A 240 40.16 2.72 -24.96
N LYS A 241 41.01 1.80 -24.47
CA LYS A 241 40.51 0.55 -23.88
C LYS A 241 39.76 0.77 -22.56
N SER A 242 40.19 1.69 -21.73
CA SER A 242 39.46 2.09 -20.51
C SER A 242 38.07 2.66 -20.82
N THR A 243 37.99 3.53 -21.84
CA THR A 243 36.70 4.11 -22.26
C THR A 243 35.77 3.07 -22.88
N GLN A 244 36.33 2.13 -23.71
CA GLN A 244 35.57 1.01 -24.23
C GLN A 244 35.01 0.11 -23.12
N ALA A 245 35.78 -0.16 -22.05
CA ALA A 245 35.33 -0.94 -20.92
C ALA A 245 34.18 -0.24 -20.17
N GLN A 246 34.28 1.08 -19.95
CA GLN A 246 33.21 1.87 -19.33
C GLN A 246 31.93 1.86 -20.18
N ALA A 247 32.04 1.95 -21.51
CA ALA A 247 30.86 1.89 -22.39
C ALA A 247 30.18 0.50 -22.35
N ILE A 248 30.94 -0.57 -22.14
CA ILE A 248 30.41 -1.93 -21.99
C ILE A 248 29.66 -2.05 -20.64
N ASP A 249 30.24 -1.52 -19.55
CA ASP A 249 29.63 -1.58 -18.23
C ASP A 249 28.26 -0.86 -18.19
N LEU A 250 28.15 0.30 -18.81
CA LEU A 250 26.88 1.01 -18.90
C LEU A 250 25.78 0.22 -19.63
N LYS A 251 26.14 -0.65 -20.59
CA LYS A 251 25.15 -1.54 -21.25
C LYS A 251 24.52 -2.52 -20.27
N TYR A 252 25.30 -3.02 -19.31
CA TYR A 252 24.78 -3.88 -18.26
C TYR A 252 23.82 -3.12 -17.33
N GLN A 253 24.22 -1.93 -16.87
CA GLN A 253 23.39 -1.11 -16.00
C GLN A 253 22.08 -0.69 -16.69
N ARG A 254 22.16 -0.35 -18.00
CA ARG A 254 20.96 -0.05 -18.80
C ARG A 254 20.01 -1.25 -18.89
N ALA A 255 20.56 -2.45 -19.13
CA ALA A 255 19.74 -3.66 -19.19
C ALA A 255 19.03 -3.94 -17.85
N GLN A 256 19.68 -3.68 -16.72
CA GLN A 256 19.03 -3.80 -15.40
C GLN A 256 17.83 -2.87 -15.26
N LEU A 257 17.94 -1.60 -15.68
CA LEU A 257 16.83 -0.65 -15.68
C LEU A 257 15.69 -1.09 -16.61
N GLU A 258 16.02 -1.57 -17.80
CA GLU A 258 15.05 -2.10 -18.76
C GLU A 258 14.29 -3.31 -18.18
N HIS A 259 15.00 -4.25 -17.54
CA HIS A 259 14.39 -5.39 -16.87
C HIS A 259 13.48 -4.96 -15.70
N ALA A 260 13.88 -3.95 -14.90
CA ALA A 260 13.07 -3.39 -13.83
C ALA A 260 11.78 -2.76 -14.37
N ILE A 261 11.86 -2.00 -15.48
CA ILE A 261 10.69 -1.45 -16.17
C ILE A 261 9.77 -2.56 -16.67
N ALA A 262 10.32 -3.60 -17.29
CA ALA A 262 9.54 -4.75 -17.77
C ALA A 262 8.69 -5.38 -16.66
N VAL A 263 9.27 -5.61 -15.48
CA VAL A 263 8.56 -6.15 -14.31
C VAL A 263 7.46 -5.21 -13.85
N LEU A 264 7.73 -3.90 -13.80
CA LEU A 264 6.75 -2.90 -13.39
C LEU A 264 5.53 -2.83 -14.33
N VAL A 265 5.75 -3.01 -15.63
CA VAL A 265 4.65 -3.07 -16.63
C VAL A 265 4.07 -4.48 -16.78
N GLY A 266 4.47 -5.43 -15.92
CA GLY A 266 3.88 -6.77 -15.86
C GLY A 266 4.31 -7.71 -16.98
N LEU A 267 5.45 -7.45 -17.62
CA LEU A 267 5.99 -8.27 -18.71
C LEU A 267 7.27 -9.03 -18.28
N PRO A 268 7.47 -10.25 -18.77
CA PRO A 268 8.77 -10.90 -18.65
C PRO A 268 9.85 -10.07 -19.36
N PRO A 269 11.05 -9.89 -18.79
CA PRO A 269 12.13 -9.13 -19.43
C PRO A 269 12.47 -9.57 -20.84
N THR A 270 12.28 -10.86 -21.16
CA THR A 270 12.53 -11.43 -22.50
C THR A 270 11.52 -10.96 -23.58
N GLN A 271 10.38 -10.42 -23.18
CA GLN A 271 9.31 -9.94 -24.07
C GLN A 271 9.23 -8.41 -24.14
N PHE A 272 10.09 -7.74 -23.40
CA PHE A 272 10.12 -6.28 -23.33
C PHE A 272 11.41 -5.77 -23.98
N ASN A 273 11.27 -4.71 -24.78
CA ASN A 273 12.40 -4.02 -25.39
C ASN A 273 12.08 -2.52 -25.48
N LEU A 274 12.98 -1.73 -24.92
CA LEU A 274 12.89 -0.28 -24.99
C LEU A 274 14.10 0.25 -25.80
N PRO A 275 13.89 0.71 -27.05
CA PRO A 275 14.99 1.16 -27.89
C PRO A 275 15.73 2.35 -27.26
N PRO A 276 17.07 2.40 -27.39
CA PRO A 276 17.86 3.54 -26.96
C PRO A 276 17.44 4.81 -27.69
N VAL A 277 17.23 5.89 -26.93
CA VAL A 277 16.93 7.21 -27.47
C VAL A 277 17.82 8.23 -26.78
N ALA A 278 18.62 8.95 -27.54
CA ALA A 278 19.49 10.01 -27.05
C ALA A 278 18.70 11.32 -26.83
N SER A 279 17.68 11.26 -25.96
CA SER A 279 16.89 12.42 -25.55
C SER A 279 16.47 12.22 -24.11
N VAL A 280 16.91 13.14 -23.24
CA VAL A 280 16.53 13.15 -21.84
C VAL A 280 15.36 14.13 -21.66
N PRO A 281 14.25 13.74 -21.01
CA PRO A 281 13.16 14.64 -20.70
C PRO A 281 13.63 15.86 -19.89
N LYS A 282 12.95 16.99 -20.07
CA LYS A 282 13.28 18.20 -19.32
C LYS A 282 12.76 18.09 -17.88
N LEU A 283 13.51 18.66 -16.96
CA LEU A 283 13.05 18.82 -15.58
C LEU A 283 11.79 19.71 -15.57
N PRO A 284 10.68 19.27 -14.98
CA PRO A 284 9.47 20.09 -14.86
C PRO A 284 9.64 21.19 -13.82
N ASP A 285 8.85 22.26 -13.97
CA ASP A 285 8.76 23.34 -13.00
C ASP A 285 7.82 22.91 -11.87
N LEU A 286 8.34 22.69 -10.67
CA LEU A 286 7.59 22.16 -9.54
C LEU A 286 7.31 23.26 -8.51
N PRO A 287 6.04 23.48 -8.13
CA PRO A 287 5.70 24.38 -7.03
C PRO A 287 5.80 23.65 -5.68
N ALA A 288 6.19 24.36 -4.60
CA ALA A 288 6.11 23.84 -3.24
C ALA A 288 4.67 23.93 -2.69
N VAL A 289 4.18 22.85 -2.08
CA VAL A 289 2.90 22.83 -1.32
C VAL A 289 3.12 23.28 0.11
N VAL A 290 2.05 23.74 0.79
CA VAL A 290 2.10 24.03 2.23
C VAL A 290 1.91 22.74 3.06
N PRO A 291 2.55 22.65 4.25
CA PRO A 291 2.52 21.42 5.07
C PRO A 291 1.11 20.91 5.41
N SER A 292 0.15 21.81 5.67
CA SER A 292 -1.23 21.42 5.98
C SER A 292 -1.92 20.66 4.84
N GLN A 293 -1.57 20.91 3.59
CA GLN A 293 -2.16 20.21 2.43
C GLN A 293 -1.68 18.77 2.30
N LEU A 294 -0.52 18.41 2.87
CA LEU A 294 -0.04 17.03 2.86
C LEU A 294 -0.97 16.09 3.62
N LEU A 295 -1.61 16.58 4.68
CA LEU A 295 -2.55 15.78 5.48
C LEU A 295 -3.77 15.30 4.67
N GLU A 296 -4.12 16.04 3.61
CA GLU A 296 -5.26 15.73 2.73
C GLU A 296 -4.85 15.04 1.44
N ARG A 297 -3.59 15.21 1.02
CA ARG A 297 -3.09 14.77 -0.29
C ARG A 297 -2.24 13.50 -0.24
N ARG A 298 -1.80 13.04 0.93
CA ARG A 298 -0.98 11.83 1.05
C ARG A 298 -1.84 10.63 1.42
N PRO A 299 -1.87 9.61 0.55
CA PRO A 299 -2.68 8.42 0.81
C PRO A 299 -2.19 7.58 1.99
N ASP A 300 -0.88 7.55 2.29
CA ASP A 300 -0.30 6.85 3.43
C ASP A 300 -0.73 7.48 4.78
N ILE A 301 -0.79 8.82 4.85
CA ILE A 301 -1.29 9.54 6.01
C ILE A 301 -2.79 9.25 6.22
N ALA A 302 -3.56 9.30 5.14
CA ALA A 302 -4.99 8.99 5.19
C ALA A 302 -5.24 7.54 5.64
N SER A 303 -4.48 6.57 5.14
CA SER A 303 -4.56 5.18 5.59
C SER A 303 -4.26 5.05 7.08
N ALA A 304 -3.18 5.68 7.57
CA ALA A 304 -2.81 5.64 8.98
C ALA A 304 -3.91 6.26 9.87
N GLU A 305 -4.54 7.36 9.48
CA GLU A 305 -5.68 7.96 10.20
C GLU A 305 -6.88 7.01 10.24
N ARG A 306 -7.24 6.37 9.13
CA ARG A 306 -8.36 5.41 9.09
C ARG A 306 -8.10 4.18 9.96
N LYS A 307 -6.84 3.74 10.08
CA LYS A 307 -6.45 2.68 11.03
C LYS A 307 -6.65 3.09 12.49
N VAL A 308 -6.42 4.37 12.84
CA VAL A 308 -6.75 4.88 14.19
C VAL A 308 -8.26 4.82 14.44
N ILE A 309 -9.10 5.21 13.47
CA ILE A 309 -10.56 5.13 13.57
C ILE A 309 -11.00 3.68 13.80
N SER A 310 -10.44 2.74 13.06
CA SER A 310 -10.73 1.32 13.21
C SER A 310 -10.36 0.81 14.61
N ALA A 311 -9.17 1.15 15.10
CA ALA A 311 -8.72 0.76 16.44
C ALA A 311 -9.58 1.39 17.55
N ASN A 312 -10.00 2.65 17.39
CA ASN A 312 -10.93 3.31 18.33
C ASN A 312 -12.28 2.56 18.42
N ALA A 313 -12.84 2.16 17.27
CA ALA A 313 -14.08 1.40 17.25
C ALA A 313 -13.91 0.00 17.90
N GLN A 314 -12.74 -0.64 17.78
CA GLN A 314 -12.43 -1.92 18.43
C GLN A 314 -12.43 -1.83 19.96
N ILE A 315 -12.08 -0.68 20.55
CA ILE A 315 -12.24 -0.44 22.00
C ILE A 315 -13.71 -0.59 22.39
N GLY A 316 -14.62 -0.05 21.57
CA GLY A 316 -16.07 -0.19 21.79
C GLY A 316 -16.53 -1.65 21.72
N VAL A 317 -16.02 -2.42 20.75
CA VAL A 317 -16.30 -3.86 20.63
C VAL A 317 -15.84 -4.60 21.90
N ALA A 318 -14.61 -4.35 22.36
CA ALA A 318 -14.06 -4.98 23.56
C ALA A 318 -14.86 -4.60 24.82
N LYS A 319 -15.20 -3.32 25.00
CA LYS A 319 -15.99 -2.84 26.14
C LYS A 319 -17.42 -3.40 26.14
N ALA A 320 -18.01 -3.68 24.98
CA ALA A 320 -19.32 -4.30 24.88
C ALA A 320 -19.37 -5.70 25.51
N ALA A 321 -18.25 -6.43 25.61
CA ALA A 321 -18.17 -7.76 26.23
C ALA A 321 -18.47 -7.76 27.75
N TYR A 322 -18.46 -6.61 28.42
CA TYR A 322 -18.89 -6.48 29.83
C TYR A 322 -20.41 -6.57 30.00
N PHE A 323 -21.17 -6.43 28.92
CA PHE A 323 -22.64 -6.36 28.95
C PHE A 323 -23.27 -7.64 28.43
N PRO A 324 -24.53 -7.96 28.88
CA PRO A 324 -25.19 -9.19 28.42
C PRO A 324 -25.52 -9.17 26.94
N ASP A 325 -25.16 -10.21 26.21
CA ASP A 325 -25.64 -10.43 24.84
C ASP A 325 -27.11 -10.88 24.85
N LEU A 326 -27.92 -10.29 23.97
CA LEU A 326 -29.30 -10.71 23.73
C LEU A 326 -29.38 -11.45 22.40
N THR A 327 -29.69 -12.74 22.47
CA THR A 327 -29.95 -13.57 21.28
C THR A 327 -31.42 -13.97 21.26
N LEU A 328 -32.10 -13.72 20.13
CA LEU A 328 -33.44 -14.26 19.85
C LEU A 328 -33.27 -15.54 19.04
N SER A 329 -33.81 -16.63 19.56
CA SER A 329 -33.74 -17.94 18.86
C SER A 329 -35.11 -18.54 18.66
N ALA A 330 -35.31 -19.16 17.51
CA ALA A 330 -36.47 -19.98 17.23
C ALA A 330 -36.02 -21.28 16.51
N ALA A 331 -36.63 -22.37 16.86
CA ALA A 331 -36.39 -23.66 16.16
C ALA A 331 -37.70 -24.43 16.00
N GLY A 332 -37.82 -25.12 14.89
CA GLY A 332 -38.95 -25.98 14.64
C GLY A 332 -38.58 -27.15 13.71
N GLY A 333 -39.22 -28.28 13.92
CA GLY A 333 -38.89 -29.46 13.14
C GLY A 333 -39.58 -30.70 13.57
N TYR A 334 -39.00 -31.85 13.22
CA TYR A 334 -39.46 -33.17 13.56
C TYR A 334 -38.35 -33.98 14.19
N ARG A 335 -38.67 -34.75 15.24
CA ARG A 335 -37.75 -35.68 15.91
C ARG A 335 -38.47 -37.00 16.24
N SER A 336 -37.89 -38.11 15.79
CA SER A 336 -38.48 -39.44 16.00
C SER A 336 -37.41 -40.48 16.24
N GLY A 337 -37.75 -41.54 16.99
CA GLY A 337 -36.92 -42.75 17.14
C GLY A 337 -37.00 -43.69 15.93
N SER A 338 -37.97 -43.51 15.04
CA SER A 338 -38.20 -44.32 13.87
C SER A 338 -38.18 -43.50 12.58
N LEU A 339 -37.59 -44.06 11.54
CA LEU A 339 -37.53 -43.43 10.22
C LEU A 339 -38.89 -43.45 9.51
N SER A 340 -39.73 -44.47 9.75
CA SER A 340 -40.99 -44.69 9.02
C SER A 340 -42.04 -43.60 9.28
N ASN A 341 -42.04 -43.01 10.46
CA ASN A 341 -42.99 -41.96 10.88
C ASN A 341 -42.25 -40.67 11.30
N TRP A 342 -41.03 -40.46 10.81
CA TRP A 342 -40.20 -39.35 11.21
C TRP A 342 -40.88 -37.98 11.00
N ILE A 343 -41.38 -37.72 9.80
CA ILE A 343 -42.09 -36.48 9.46
C ILE A 343 -43.59 -36.72 9.65
N SER A 344 -44.04 -36.63 10.89
CA SER A 344 -45.44 -36.80 11.28
C SER A 344 -45.82 -35.78 12.38
N THR A 345 -47.07 -35.42 12.47
CA THR A 345 -47.59 -34.42 13.41
C THR A 345 -47.20 -34.67 14.88
N PRO A 346 -47.24 -35.92 15.40
CA PRO A 346 -46.86 -36.20 16.78
C PRO A 346 -45.37 -35.94 17.09
N ASN A 347 -44.51 -35.99 16.06
CA ASN A 347 -43.08 -35.83 16.19
C ASN A 347 -42.59 -34.38 15.94
N ARG A 348 -43.54 -33.46 15.75
CA ARG A 348 -43.28 -32.04 15.58
C ARG A 348 -42.84 -31.40 16.90
N PHE A 349 -41.80 -30.59 16.86
CA PHE A 349 -41.42 -29.74 17.98
C PHE A 349 -41.19 -28.29 17.48
N TRP A 350 -41.31 -27.37 18.40
CA TRP A 350 -40.91 -25.97 18.19
C TRP A 350 -40.45 -25.35 19.50
N SER A 351 -39.58 -24.36 19.40
CA SER A 351 -39.16 -23.53 20.51
C SER A 351 -38.93 -22.09 20.01
N ILE A 352 -39.21 -21.12 20.83
CA ILE A 352 -38.93 -19.70 20.59
C ILE A 352 -38.63 -19.07 21.94
N GLY A 353 -37.59 -18.22 21.97
CA GLY A 353 -37.28 -17.50 23.19
C GLY A 353 -36.09 -16.54 23.05
N PRO A 354 -36.10 -15.45 23.85
CA PRO A 354 -34.91 -14.66 24.07
C PRO A 354 -33.98 -15.36 25.06
N GLN A 355 -32.68 -15.19 24.83
CA GLN A 355 -31.62 -15.66 25.71
C GLN A 355 -30.70 -14.46 26.04
N PHE A 356 -30.56 -14.15 27.35
CA PHE A 356 -29.55 -13.25 27.85
C PHE A 356 -28.37 -14.06 28.38
N ALA A 357 -27.15 -13.76 27.90
CA ALA A 357 -25.93 -14.36 28.39
C ALA A 357 -24.96 -13.28 28.85
N MET A 358 -24.44 -13.41 30.06
CA MET A 358 -23.46 -12.49 30.65
C MET A 358 -22.38 -13.27 31.37
N THR A 359 -21.14 -12.89 31.17
CA THR A 359 -20.00 -13.45 31.91
C THR A 359 -19.91 -12.76 33.29
N LEU A 360 -20.10 -13.52 34.36
CA LEU A 360 -20.02 -12.97 35.72
C LEU A 360 -18.62 -13.00 36.32
N PHE A 361 -17.80 -13.96 35.89
CA PHE A 361 -16.40 -14.12 36.33
C PHE A 361 -15.60 -14.83 35.24
N ASP A 362 -14.48 -14.24 34.84
CA ASP A 362 -13.60 -14.72 33.76
C ASP A 362 -12.10 -14.68 34.14
N GLY A 363 -11.79 -14.39 35.41
CA GLY A 363 -10.39 -14.24 35.86
C GLY A 363 -9.67 -13.02 35.29
N GLY A 364 -10.41 -12.04 34.74
CA GLY A 364 -9.85 -10.80 34.17
C GLY A 364 -9.67 -10.82 32.65
N LEU A 365 -10.23 -11.81 31.94
CA LEU A 365 -10.09 -11.94 30.48
C LEU A 365 -10.64 -10.73 29.73
N ILE A 366 -11.88 -10.31 30.03
CA ILE A 366 -12.49 -9.14 29.36
C ILE A 366 -11.68 -7.87 29.66
N GLY A 367 -11.20 -7.69 30.90
CA GLY A 367 -10.33 -6.57 31.24
C GLY A 367 -9.07 -6.52 30.39
N SER A 368 -8.38 -7.66 30.27
CA SER A 368 -7.16 -7.75 29.45
C SER A 368 -7.44 -7.52 27.95
N GLN A 369 -8.60 -7.89 27.43
CA GLN A 369 -9.00 -7.60 26.06
C GLN A 369 -9.24 -6.10 25.82
N VAL A 370 -9.82 -5.41 26.80
CA VAL A 370 -9.97 -3.94 26.73
C VAL A 370 -8.61 -3.25 26.78
N ASP A 371 -7.74 -3.64 27.72
CA ASP A 371 -6.37 -3.10 27.82
C ASP A 371 -5.59 -3.32 26.53
N GLN A 372 -5.73 -4.50 25.89
CA GLN A 372 -5.13 -4.80 24.58
C GLN A 372 -5.67 -3.89 23.49
N ALA A 373 -6.98 -3.63 23.45
CA ALA A 373 -7.59 -2.75 22.45
C ALA A 373 -7.14 -1.30 22.64
N GLU A 374 -7.05 -0.81 23.88
CA GLU A 374 -6.55 0.52 24.21
C GLU A 374 -5.05 0.67 23.85
N ALA A 375 -4.21 -0.31 24.17
CA ALA A 375 -2.81 -0.31 23.77
C ALA A 375 -2.64 -0.36 22.24
N THR A 376 -3.50 -1.08 21.53
CA THR A 376 -3.51 -1.10 20.05
C THR A 376 -3.91 0.26 19.47
N TYR A 377 -4.87 0.94 20.08
CA TYR A 377 -5.22 2.31 19.71
C TYR A 377 -4.04 3.26 19.91
N ASP A 378 -3.36 3.22 21.06
CA ASP A 378 -2.18 4.06 21.33
C ASP A 378 -1.05 3.79 20.32
N GLN A 379 -0.83 2.53 19.99
CA GLN A 379 0.13 2.13 18.94
C GLN A 379 -0.23 2.74 17.58
N THR A 380 -1.51 2.70 17.19
CA THR A 380 -1.94 3.26 15.89
C THR A 380 -1.86 4.77 15.87
N VAL A 381 -2.14 5.45 16.97
CA VAL A 381 -1.95 6.92 17.12
C VAL A 381 -0.47 7.29 16.96
N ALA A 382 0.44 6.55 17.62
CA ALA A 382 1.87 6.78 17.49
C ALA A 382 2.34 6.55 16.04
N THR A 383 1.84 5.51 15.38
CA THR A 383 2.13 5.22 13.97
C THR A 383 1.63 6.34 13.05
N TYR A 384 0.40 6.83 13.27
CA TYR A 384 -0.14 7.94 12.50
C TYR A 384 0.73 9.20 12.64
N ARG A 385 1.11 9.57 13.88
CA ARG A 385 2.00 10.70 14.13
C ARG A 385 3.35 10.53 13.43
N GLN A 386 3.93 9.34 13.51
CA GLN A 386 5.20 9.06 12.84
C GLN A 386 5.08 9.19 11.31
N THR A 387 4.01 8.66 10.71
CA THR A 387 3.76 8.77 9.26
C THR A 387 3.67 10.23 8.82
N VAL A 388 3.03 11.09 9.61
CA VAL A 388 2.96 12.54 9.33
C VAL A 388 4.35 13.19 9.41
N LEU A 389 5.13 12.88 10.45
CA LEU A 389 6.50 13.41 10.61
C LEU A 389 7.41 12.97 9.47
N ASP A 390 7.32 11.70 9.06
CA ASP A 390 8.06 11.18 7.91
C ASP A 390 7.65 11.87 6.61
N GLY A 391 6.37 12.16 6.45
CA GLY A 391 5.87 12.93 5.30
C GLY A 391 6.46 14.33 5.23
N PHE A 392 6.53 15.04 6.35
CA PHE A 392 7.17 16.37 6.39
C PHE A 392 8.66 16.26 6.12
N ARG A 393 9.37 15.32 6.73
CA ARG A 393 10.80 15.09 6.50
C ARG A 393 11.09 14.79 5.03
N GLU A 394 10.33 13.93 4.37
CA GLU A 394 10.54 13.58 2.96
C GLU A 394 10.42 14.80 2.05
N VAL A 395 9.43 15.67 2.27
CA VAL A 395 9.30 16.89 1.46
C VAL A 395 10.48 17.85 1.68
N GLU A 396 10.89 18.07 2.94
CA GLU A 396 12.06 18.91 3.26
C GLU A 396 13.33 18.35 2.61
N ASP A 397 13.57 17.03 2.74
CA ASP A 397 14.74 16.35 2.17
C ASP A 397 14.80 16.55 0.63
N TYR A 398 13.66 16.42 -0.07
CA TYR A 398 13.65 16.58 -1.53
C TYR A 398 13.69 18.04 -1.99
N LEU A 399 13.16 18.98 -1.22
CA LEU A 399 13.29 20.42 -1.50
C LEU A 399 14.75 20.85 -1.42
N VAL A 400 15.45 20.53 -0.33
CA VAL A 400 16.86 20.86 -0.18
C VAL A 400 17.71 20.13 -1.21
N GLN A 401 17.41 18.85 -1.49
CA GLN A 401 18.14 18.08 -2.49
C GLN A 401 18.06 18.72 -3.88
N LEU A 402 16.88 19.14 -4.32
CA LEU A 402 16.71 19.79 -5.63
C LEU A 402 17.40 21.14 -5.69
N SER A 403 17.35 21.94 -4.61
CA SER A 403 18.03 23.22 -4.52
C SER A 403 19.55 23.05 -4.64
N VAL A 404 20.13 22.14 -3.86
CA VAL A 404 21.59 21.87 -3.88
C VAL A 404 22.03 21.29 -5.23
N LEU A 405 21.27 20.36 -5.81
CA LEU A 405 21.57 19.80 -7.13
C LEU A 405 21.47 20.85 -8.25
N ASP A 406 20.62 21.86 -8.11
CA ASP A 406 20.54 22.95 -9.09
C ASP A 406 21.78 23.84 -9.03
N GLU A 407 22.21 24.24 -7.83
CA GLU A 407 23.44 25.00 -7.61
C GLU A 407 24.66 24.22 -8.10
N GLU A 408 24.80 22.94 -7.70
CA GLU A 408 25.89 22.06 -8.12
C GLU A 408 25.93 21.92 -9.65
N SER A 409 24.75 21.76 -10.29
CA SER A 409 24.66 21.66 -11.76
C SER A 409 25.10 22.95 -12.45
N GLY A 410 24.94 24.12 -11.82
CA GLY A 410 25.45 25.39 -12.31
C GLY A 410 26.99 25.42 -12.34
N VAL A 411 27.59 25.17 -11.19
CA VAL A 411 29.06 25.15 -11.03
C VAL A 411 29.69 24.07 -11.91
N GLN A 412 29.08 22.88 -11.98
CA GLN A 412 29.60 21.76 -12.79
C GLN A 412 29.56 22.03 -14.30
N ARG A 413 28.57 22.79 -14.79
CA ARG A 413 28.55 23.24 -16.19
C ARG A 413 29.70 24.22 -16.51
N GLU A 414 29.99 25.15 -15.62
CA GLU A 414 31.15 26.06 -15.78
C GLU A 414 32.47 25.29 -15.75
N ALA A 415 32.61 24.30 -14.88
CA ALA A 415 33.77 23.40 -14.84
C ALA A 415 33.92 22.62 -16.15
N LEU A 416 32.81 22.12 -16.72
CA LEU A 416 32.81 21.41 -18.01
C LEU A 416 33.25 22.34 -19.15
N GLU A 417 32.73 23.57 -19.23
CA GLU A 417 33.13 24.56 -20.24
C GLU A 417 34.63 24.84 -20.15
N SER A 418 35.15 25.06 -18.94
CA SER A 418 36.59 25.27 -18.71
C SER A 418 37.44 24.05 -19.11
N ALA A 419 36.97 22.81 -18.78
CA ALA A 419 37.67 21.61 -19.14
C ALA A 419 37.69 21.36 -20.66
N ARG A 420 36.60 21.69 -21.37
CA ARG A 420 36.56 21.63 -22.84
C ARG A 420 37.48 22.63 -23.49
N GLU A 421 37.57 23.84 -22.94
CA GLU A 421 38.51 24.87 -23.42
C GLU A 421 39.97 24.43 -23.21
N ALA A 422 40.32 23.93 -22.01
CA ALA A 422 41.64 23.40 -21.71
C ALA A 422 42.03 22.26 -22.66
N LEU A 423 41.09 21.33 -22.93
CA LEU A 423 41.30 20.23 -23.91
C LEU A 423 41.59 20.81 -25.32
N ARG A 424 40.78 21.73 -25.78
CA ARG A 424 40.96 22.37 -27.10
C ARG A 424 42.33 23.04 -27.22
N LEU A 425 42.78 23.73 -26.20
CA LEU A 425 44.09 24.37 -26.14
C LEU A 425 45.23 23.34 -26.15
N ALA A 426 45.16 22.31 -25.31
CA ALA A 426 46.14 21.22 -25.24
C ALA A 426 46.27 20.48 -26.59
N GLU A 427 45.15 20.20 -27.27
CA GLU A 427 45.19 19.60 -28.61
C GLU A 427 45.86 20.48 -29.65
N ASN A 428 45.65 21.79 -29.62
CA ASN A 428 46.30 22.73 -30.51
C ASN A 428 47.82 22.84 -30.23
N GLN A 429 48.22 22.88 -28.95
CA GLN A 429 49.62 22.93 -28.52
C GLN A 429 50.33 21.62 -28.89
N TYR A 430 49.69 20.44 -28.72
CA TYR A 430 50.25 19.16 -29.18
C TYR A 430 50.42 19.08 -30.67
N LYS A 431 49.50 19.63 -31.48
CA LYS A 431 49.65 19.75 -32.94
C LYS A 431 50.82 20.66 -33.31
N ALA A 432 51.07 21.72 -32.54
CA ALA A 432 52.23 22.62 -32.72
C ALA A 432 53.53 22.06 -32.16
N GLY A 433 53.52 20.91 -31.46
CA GLY A 433 54.71 20.27 -30.88
C GLY A 433 55.24 20.95 -29.61
N THR A 434 54.42 21.76 -28.90
CA THR A 434 54.86 22.52 -27.73
C THR A 434 54.49 21.83 -26.38
N VAL A 435 53.70 20.78 -26.41
CA VAL A 435 53.37 19.96 -25.23
C VAL A 435 53.36 18.48 -25.57
N ASP A 436 53.50 17.65 -24.55
CA ASP A 436 53.49 16.19 -24.68
C ASP A 436 52.09 15.61 -24.86
N TYR A 437 51.97 14.38 -25.40
CA TYR A 437 50.69 13.71 -25.57
C TYR A 437 49.97 13.45 -24.22
N THR A 438 50.75 13.31 -23.14
CA THR A 438 50.24 13.16 -21.77
C THR A 438 49.29 14.29 -21.35
N ASP A 439 49.61 15.53 -21.74
CA ASP A 439 48.76 16.69 -21.44
C ASP A 439 47.42 16.59 -22.16
N VAL A 440 47.41 16.17 -23.41
CA VAL A 440 46.18 15.93 -24.18
C VAL A 440 45.31 14.87 -23.48
N VAL A 441 45.89 13.70 -23.10
CA VAL A 441 45.19 12.61 -22.46
C VAL A 441 44.60 13.03 -21.12
N THR A 442 45.35 13.80 -20.33
CA THR A 442 44.86 14.32 -19.03
C THR A 442 43.65 15.23 -19.21
N ASN A 443 43.73 16.18 -20.15
CA ASN A 443 42.61 17.10 -20.43
C ASN A 443 41.42 16.37 -21.06
N GLN A 444 41.66 15.34 -21.90
CA GLN A 444 40.56 14.47 -22.41
C GLN A 444 39.85 13.72 -21.30
N ALA A 445 40.59 13.14 -20.36
CA ALA A 445 40.00 12.44 -19.21
C ALA A 445 39.22 13.38 -18.31
N THR A 446 39.75 14.59 -18.08
CA THR A 446 39.08 15.65 -17.29
C THR A 446 37.77 16.10 -17.94
N ALA A 447 37.78 16.41 -19.23
CA ALA A 447 36.59 16.82 -19.98
C ALA A 447 35.52 15.73 -19.97
N LEU A 448 35.88 14.47 -20.27
CA LEU A 448 34.96 13.34 -20.23
C LEU A 448 34.36 13.11 -18.83
N SER A 449 35.18 13.23 -17.77
CA SER A 449 34.72 13.12 -16.40
C SER A 449 33.67 14.18 -16.06
N ASN A 450 33.93 15.45 -16.42
CA ASN A 450 32.99 16.55 -16.20
C ASN A 450 31.69 16.37 -17.02
N GLU A 451 31.75 15.92 -18.26
CA GLU A 451 30.56 15.63 -19.08
C GLU A 451 29.68 14.54 -18.45
N ARG A 452 30.30 13.45 -17.97
CA ARG A 452 29.58 12.38 -17.28
C ARG A 452 28.96 12.88 -15.99
N THR A 453 29.65 13.72 -15.21
CA THR A 453 29.11 14.29 -13.97
C THR A 453 27.89 15.16 -14.25
N VAL A 454 27.90 16.00 -15.29
CA VAL A 454 26.73 16.80 -15.69
C VAL A 454 25.52 15.91 -16.00
N LEU A 455 25.72 14.79 -16.72
CA LEU A 455 24.63 13.84 -17.02
C LEU A 455 24.15 13.12 -15.74
N THR A 456 25.05 12.77 -14.84
CA THR A 456 24.72 12.14 -13.56
C THR A 456 23.88 13.09 -12.69
N LEU A 457 24.28 14.35 -12.59
CA LEU A 457 23.53 15.40 -11.87
C LEU A 457 22.13 15.60 -12.47
N LEU A 458 22.02 15.60 -13.81
CA LEU A 458 20.72 15.66 -14.47
C LEU A 458 19.82 14.47 -14.07
N GLY A 459 20.37 13.25 -14.04
CA GLY A 459 19.67 12.06 -13.59
C GLY A 459 19.21 12.17 -12.12
N SER A 460 20.08 12.65 -11.24
CA SER A 460 19.76 12.88 -9.82
C SER A 460 18.64 13.93 -9.65
N ARG A 461 18.67 15.02 -10.41
CA ARG A 461 17.63 16.06 -10.40
C ARG A 461 16.28 15.52 -10.87
N LEU A 462 16.27 14.73 -11.95
CA LEU A 462 15.05 14.09 -12.45
C LEU A 462 14.47 13.09 -11.43
N THR A 463 15.31 12.28 -10.80
CA THR A 463 14.89 11.35 -9.75
C THR A 463 14.33 12.08 -8.53
N ALA A 464 15.02 13.10 -8.04
CA ALA A 464 14.58 13.92 -6.91
C ALA A 464 13.24 14.62 -7.22
N SER A 465 13.04 15.08 -8.46
CA SER A 465 11.77 15.70 -8.88
C SER A 465 10.59 14.72 -8.81
N VAL A 466 10.78 13.45 -9.24
CA VAL A 466 9.76 12.39 -9.09
C VAL A 466 9.46 12.12 -7.62
N GLN A 467 10.50 12.05 -6.80
CA GLN A 467 10.38 11.79 -5.37
C GLN A 467 9.65 12.93 -4.65
N LEU A 468 9.92 14.18 -5.00
CA LEU A 468 9.19 15.33 -4.46
C LEU A 468 7.71 15.28 -4.86
N ILE A 469 7.38 14.99 -6.13
CA ILE A 469 5.98 14.83 -6.57
C ILE A 469 5.28 13.73 -5.76
N ALA A 470 5.94 12.59 -5.57
CA ALA A 470 5.40 11.49 -4.78
C ALA A 470 5.21 11.87 -3.31
N ALA A 471 6.19 12.54 -2.70
CA ALA A 471 6.11 13.04 -1.33
C ALA A 471 4.98 14.07 -1.13
N MET A 472 4.63 14.80 -2.18
CA MET A 472 3.48 15.72 -2.19
C MET A 472 2.13 15.02 -2.48
N GLY A 473 2.12 13.69 -2.63
CA GLY A 473 0.91 12.90 -2.83
C GLY A 473 0.55 12.59 -4.28
N GLY A 474 1.36 13.00 -5.29
CA GLY A 474 1.18 12.61 -6.70
C GLY A 474 -0.18 12.95 -7.32
N GLY A 475 -0.88 13.96 -6.81
CA GLY A 475 -2.21 14.37 -7.29
C GLY A 475 -3.38 13.59 -6.70
N TRP A 476 -3.17 12.74 -5.70
CA TRP A 476 -4.24 12.10 -4.93
C TRP A 476 -4.91 13.11 -3.95
N ASP A 477 -6.18 12.84 -3.59
CA ASP A 477 -6.96 13.64 -2.67
C ASP A 477 -7.86 12.73 -1.81
N SER A 478 -8.02 13.05 -0.53
CA SER A 478 -8.85 12.29 0.41
C SER A 478 -10.33 12.17 -0.01
N ALA A 479 -10.84 13.10 -0.83
CA ALA A 479 -12.15 12.99 -1.46
C ALA A 479 -12.32 11.73 -2.34
N ASP A 480 -11.22 11.07 -2.74
CA ASP A 480 -11.27 9.79 -3.45
C ASP A 480 -11.79 8.65 -2.55
N ILE A 481 -11.61 8.76 -1.23
CA ILE A 481 -12.16 7.81 -0.25
C ILE A 481 -13.69 7.97 -0.15
N GLU A 482 -14.21 9.20 -0.15
CA GLU A 482 -15.66 9.46 -0.07
C GLU A 482 -16.39 8.87 -1.28
N ARG A 483 -15.79 8.91 -2.45
CA ARG A 483 -16.31 8.24 -3.66
C ARG A 483 -16.40 6.71 -3.52
N THR A 484 -15.62 6.13 -2.63
CA THR A 484 -15.71 4.70 -2.30
C THR A 484 -17.01 4.38 -1.57
N ASP A 485 -17.43 5.23 -0.64
CA ASP A 485 -18.70 5.08 0.10
C ASP A 485 -19.91 5.24 -0.85
N GLU A 486 -19.88 6.20 -1.75
CA GLU A 486 -20.94 6.37 -2.74
C GLU A 486 -21.08 5.15 -3.66
N ARG A 487 -19.97 4.51 -4.04
CA ARG A 487 -20.00 3.27 -4.83
C ARG A 487 -20.60 2.10 -4.02
N LEU A 488 -20.25 1.98 -2.74
CA LEU A 488 -20.81 0.96 -1.85
C LEU A 488 -22.32 1.17 -1.66
N GLY A 489 -22.77 2.39 -1.43
CA GLY A 489 -24.19 2.73 -1.34
C GLY A 489 -24.98 2.37 -2.61
N ARG A 490 -24.43 2.65 -3.79
CA ARG A 490 -25.06 2.30 -5.07
C ARG A 490 -25.15 0.79 -5.33
N VAL A 491 -24.14 0.03 -4.93
CA VAL A 491 -24.19 -1.44 -5.05
C VAL A 491 -25.31 -2.01 -4.18
N GLU A 492 -25.58 -1.40 -3.03
CA GLU A 492 -26.67 -1.80 -2.13
C GLU A 492 -28.05 -1.48 -2.68
N GLU A 493 -28.18 -0.37 -3.42
CA GLU A 493 -29.42 0.03 -4.10
C GLU A 493 -29.64 -0.74 -5.42
N GLY A 494 -28.73 -1.66 -5.79
CA GLY A 494 -28.82 -2.40 -7.05
C GLY A 494 -28.57 -1.56 -8.30
N LEU A 495 -27.99 -0.37 -8.14
CA LEU A 495 -27.66 0.54 -9.23
C LEU A 495 -26.30 0.15 -9.86
N PRO A 496 -26.15 0.24 -11.19
CA PRO A 496 -24.86 -0.04 -11.84
C PRO A 496 -23.79 0.95 -11.37
N PRO A 497 -22.51 0.51 -11.33
CA PRO A 497 -21.41 1.42 -11.00
C PRO A 497 -21.42 2.63 -11.96
N SER A 498 -21.22 3.82 -11.44
CA SER A 498 -21.01 5.01 -12.26
C SER A 498 -19.75 4.86 -13.12
N PRO A 499 -19.75 5.35 -14.36
CA PRO A 499 -18.63 5.24 -15.30
C PRO A 499 -17.34 5.90 -14.80
#